data_8de5d55ddacea4c120b5ed917fc16dd0
#
_entry.id   8de5d55ddacea4c120b5ed917fc16dd0
#
_cell.length_a   1.000
_cell.length_b   1.000
_cell.length_c   1.000
_cell.angle_alpha   90.00
_cell.angle_beta   90.00
_cell.angle_gamma   90.00
#
_symmetry.space_group_name_H-M   'P 1'
#
loop_
_entity.id
_entity.type
_entity.pdbx_description
1 polymer ?
#
loop_
_entity_poly.entity_id
_entity_poly.type
_entity_poly.pdbx_seq_one_letter_code
_entity_poly.pdbx_strand_id
1 'polypeptide(L)'
;MFIDIIPLQKNTARLTRVYGDAPCAALPATGPGPEGEVLAITELGDYCFSEKPRSLPGADALCRYEVSPDGTCTLVQAFGRDLTGRHGRYDLDFGEEPATPEELHPVCGNFVEEIILPDSLQVIGSCAFYNCRRLRRLSVGAGDLTVGSDVFLNCFALADLLVRAAPEEKTGLFALVNNITEAVRALFWLPGEAHPRAGLWYPAYWEDVEESPAHILLHTFSGQGYHYRQCFLDGKILSAEYDAIFPDGHAAEDQGV
;
A
#
# COMPACT_ATOMS: atom_id res chain seq x y z
N MET A 1 1.37 8.24 -15.69
CA MET A 1 1.22 8.40 -14.23
C MET A 1 2.30 9.33 -13.74
N PHE A 2 2.00 10.19 -12.75
CA PHE A 2 3.05 11.00 -12.12
C PHE A 2 3.20 10.57 -10.67
N ILE A 3 4.42 10.73 -10.15
CA ILE A 3 4.72 10.43 -8.75
C ILE A 3 5.59 11.54 -8.16
N ASP A 4 5.37 11.81 -6.88
CA ASP A 4 6.23 12.68 -6.08
C ASP A 4 7.03 11.84 -5.12
N ILE A 5 8.35 12.00 -5.11
CA ILE A 5 9.24 11.32 -4.18
C ILE A 5 10.12 12.31 -3.42
N ILE A 6 10.48 11.94 -2.19
CA ILE A 6 11.50 12.61 -1.39
C ILE A 6 12.67 11.66 -1.24
N PRO A 7 13.88 12.04 -1.71
CA PRO A 7 15.09 11.28 -1.43
C PRO A 7 15.34 11.15 0.08
N LEU A 8 15.71 9.96 0.51
CA LEU A 8 16.11 9.64 1.86
C LEU A 8 17.60 9.30 1.91
N GLN A 9 18.10 8.90 3.08
CA GLN A 9 19.49 8.46 3.22
C GLN A 9 19.73 7.12 2.51
N LYS A 10 20.98 6.83 2.16
CA LYS A 10 21.42 5.54 1.58
C LYS A 10 20.77 5.16 0.25
N ASN A 11 20.56 6.14 -0.63
CA ASN A 11 19.96 5.92 -1.94
C ASN A 11 18.56 5.29 -1.88
N THR A 12 17.79 5.64 -0.87
CA THR A 12 16.37 5.27 -0.77
C THR A 12 15.48 6.49 -0.96
N ALA A 13 14.21 6.26 -1.19
CA ALA A 13 13.22 7.32 -1.36
C ALA A 13 11.88 6.96 -0.74
N ARG A 14 11.17 7.99 -0.32
CA ARG A 14 9.76 7.94 0.08
C ARG A 14 8.91 8.45 -1.09
N LEU A 15 8.00 7.62 -1.56
CA LEU A 15 6.96 8.01 -2.50
C LEU A 15 5.86 8.71 -1.70
N THR A 16 5.61 9.96 -2.03
CA THR A 16 4.75 10.81 -1.21
C THR A 16 3.38 11.05 -1.83
N ARG A 17 3.27 11.01 -3.15
CA ARG A 17 2.00 11.16 -3.86
C ARG A 17 2.04 10.45 -5.21
N VAL A 18 0.89 9.91 -5.61
CA VAL A 18 0.68 9.29 -6.93
C VAL A 18 -0.47 10.02 -7.62
N TYR A 19 -0.27 10.38 -8.89
CA TYR A 19 -1.25 11.10 -9.71
C TYR A 19 -1.60 10.31 -10.97
N GLY A 20 -2.86 10.29 -11.32
CA GLY A 20 -3.38 9.66 -12.52
C GLY A 20 -4.81 9.18 -12.34
N ASP A 21 -5.38 8.67 -13.41
CA ASP A 21 -6.77 8.20 -13.50
C ASP A 21 -6.87 6.76 -14.02
N ALA A 22 -5.73 6.10 -14.19
CA ALA A 22 -5.69 4.72 -14.65
C ALA A 22 -6.25 3.76 -13.58
N PRO A 23 -6.99 2.70 -13.98
CA PRO A 23 -7.52 1.71 -13.04
C PRO A 23 -6.43 0.87 -12.38
N CYS A 24 -5.25 0.77 -12.98
CA CYS A 24 -4.10 0.05 -12.42
C CYS A 24 -2.92 1.02 -12.24
N ALA A 25 -2.39 1.07 -11.02
CA ALA A 25 -1.21 1.84 -10.66
C ALA A 25 -0.05 0.89 -10.28
N ALA A 26 0.82 0.60 -11.22
CA ALA A 26 2.06 -0.13 -10.95
C ALA A 26 3.16 0.85 -10.54
N LEU A 27 3.60 0.78 -9.29
CA LEU A 27 4.63 1.67 -8.78
C LEU A 27 6.03 1.19 -9.18
N PRO A 28 6.93 2.11 -9.60
CA PRO A 28 8.30 1.74 -9.92
C PRO A 28 9.06 1.33 -8.65
N ALA A 29 10.00 0.41 -8.78
CA ALA A 29 10.90 0.01 -7.69
C ALA A 29 11.99 1.04 -7.42
N THR A 30 12.35 1.81 -8.44
CA THR A 30 13.42 2.80 -8.38
C THR A 30 13.05 4.05 -9.16
N GLY A 31 13.69 5.17 -8.85
CA GLY A 31 13.65 6.39 -9.62
C GLY A 31 15.04 7.06 -9.66
N PRO A 32 15.32 7.93 -10.64
CA PRO A 32 16.55 8.70 -10.63
C PRO A 32 16.51 9.75 -9.52
N GLY A 33 17.59 9.88 -8.77
CA GLY A 33 17.75 10.97 -7.82
C GLY A 33 18.14 12.28 -8.49
N PRO A 34 18.11 13.41 -7.78
CA PRO A 34 18.39 14.73 -8.34
C PRO A 34 19.84 14.91 -8.81
N GLU A 35 20.76 14.08 -8.36
CA GLU A 35 22.18 14.09 -8.75
C GLU A 35 22.51 12.98 -9.77
N GLY A 36 21.50 12.26 -10.27
CA GLY A 36 21.64 11.17 -11.23
C GLY A 36 21.87 9.78 -10.59
N GLU A 37 21.86 9.70 -9.26
CA GLU A 37 21.89 8.43 -8.53
C GLU A 37 20.59 7.66 -8.74
N VAL A 38 20.61 6.36 -8.48
CA VAL A 38 19.40 5.51 -8.46
C VAL A 38 18.89 5.41 -7.02
N LEU A 39 17.64 5.81 -6.82
CA LEU A 39 16.96 5.74 -5.54
C LEU A 39 15.99 4.56 -5.52
N ALA A 40 16.12 3.67 -4.55
CA ALA A 40 15.14 2.61 -4.30
C ALA A 40 13.93 3.19 -3.57
N ILE A 41 12.72 2.95 -4.06
CA ILE A 41 11.49 3.35 -3.38
C ILE A 41 11.19 2.33 -2.28
N THR A 42 11.47 2.72 -1.03
CA THR A 42 11.33 1.86 0.15
C THR A 42 10.19 2.25 1.06
N GLU A 43 9.61 3.44 0.88
CA GLU A 43 8.54 3.94 1.72
C GLU A 43 7.40 4.53 0.90
N LEU A 44 6.16 4.28 1.31
CA LEU A 44 5.00 5.11 0.99
C LEU A 44 4.77 6.09 2.13
N GLY A 45 4.59 7.36 1.80
CA GLY A 45 4.25 8.40 2.77
C GLY A 45 2.79 8.33 3.22
N ASP A 46 2.49 9.06 4.29
CA ASP A 46 1.12 9.23 4.75
C ASP A 46 0.25 9.84 3.65
N TYR A 47 -0.99 9.34 3.52
CA TYR A 47 -1.96 9.80 2.51
C TYR A 47 -1.45 9.76 1.07
N CYS A 48 -0.51 8.86 0.75
CA CYS A 48 0.19 8.80 -0.55
C CYS A 48 -0.76 8.73 -1.76
N PHE A 49 -1.88 8.01 -1.65
CA PHE A 49 -2.90 7.87 -2.67
C PHE A 49 -4.14 8.74 -2.43
N SER A 50 -4.07 9.70 -1.54
CA SER A 50 -5.21 10.54 -1.16
C SER A 50 -5.05 11.97 -1.65
N GLU A 51 -6.16 12.66 -1.82
CA GLU A 51 -6.23 14.10 -2.07
C GLU A 51 -6.09 14.95 -0.80
N LYS A 52 -6.07 14.31 0.39
CA LYS A 52 -5.99 15.06 1.65
C LYS A 52 -4.68 15.84 1.76
N PRO A 53 -4.75 17.10 2.19
CA PRO A 53 -3.58 17.84 2.61
C PRO A 53 -2.87 17.15 3.78
N ARG A 54 -1.55 17.26 3.83
CA ARG A 54 -0.74 16.64 4.87
C ARG A 54 0.48 17.50 5.18
N SER A 55 1.06 17.29 6.33
CA SER A 55 2.43 17.74 6.60
C SER A 55 3.41 16.87 5.82
N LEU A 56 4.36 17.48 5.14
CA LEU A 56 5.33 16.77 4.30
C LEU A 56 6.76 17.16 4.71
N PRO A 57 7.32 16.53 5.76
CA PRO A 57 8.70 16.77 6.16
C PRO A 57 9.65 16.43 5.01
N GLY A 58 10.55 17.36 4.68
CA GLY A 58 11.49 17.21 3.57
C GLY A 58 10.93 17.66 2.21
N ALA A 59 9.82 18.41 2.19
CA ALA A 59 9.22 18.92 0.96
C ALA A 59 10.18 19.75 0.09
N ASP A 60 11.20 20.35 0.70
CA ASP A 60 12.30 21.06 0.02
C ASP A 60 13.17 20.16 -0.86
N ALA A 61 13.13 18.85 -0.64
CA ALA A 61 13.81 17.84 -1.45
C ALA A 61 12.87 17.08 -2.40
N LEU A 62 11.59 17.48 -2.48
CA LEU A 62 10.59 16.81 -3.31
C LEU A 62 10.95 16.88 -4.79
N CYS A 63 10.80 15.75 -5.46
CA CYS A 63 10.98 15.62 -6.91
C CYS A 63 9.73 14.96 -7.53
N ARG A 64 9.26 15.51 -8.64
CA ARG A 64 8.15 14.95 -9.43
C ARG A 64 8.67 14.24 -10.66
N TYR A 65 8.13 13.06 -10.91
CA TYR A 65 8.50 12.21 -12.04
C TYR A 65 7.26 11.84 -12.84
N GLU A 66 7.46 11.76 -14.15
CA GLU A 66 6.55 11.03 -15.03
C GLU A 66 6.98 9.57 -15.09
N VAL A 67 6.04 8.66 -14.90
CA VAL A 67 6.25 7.21 -15.01
C VAL A 67 5.55 6.71 -16.26
N SER A 68 6.34 6.22 -17.20
CA SER A 68 5.87 5.63 -18.44
C SER A 68 5.27 4.23 -18.22
N PRO A 69 4.50 3.68 -19.17
CA PRO A 69 3.89 2.34 -19.03
C PRO A 69 4.92 1.20 -18.86
N ASP A 70 6.15 1.38 -19.31
CA ASP A 70 7.25 0.43 -19.12
C ASP A 70 7.95 0.55 -17.75
N GLY A 71 7.48 1.45 -16.88
CA GLY A 71 8.05 1.71 -15.57
C GLY A 71 9.22 2.70 -15.54
N THR A 72 9.59 3.28 -16.68
CA THR A 72 10.66 4.28 -16.75
C THR A 72 10.23 5.58 -16.06
N CYS A 73 11.07 6.07 -15.14
CA CYS A 73 10.85 7.33 -14.42
C CYS A 73 11.67 8.44 -15.04
N THR A 74 10.99 9.52 -15.43
CA THR A 74 11.63 10.73 -15.97
C THR A 74 11.38 11.90 -15.01
N LEU A 75 12.46 12.57 -14.55
CA LEU A 75 12.34 13.75 -13.68
C LEU A 75 11.68 14.90 -14.47
N VAL A 76 10.57 15.40 -13.95
CA VAL A 76 9.82 16.53 -14.53
C VAL A 76 10.13 17.81 -13.77
N GLN A 77 10.17 17.75 -12.44
CA GLN A 77 10.38 18.92 -11.60
C GLN A 77 11.05 18.53 -10.27
N ALA A 78 12.00 19.37 -9.82
CA ALA A 78 12.55 19.31 -8.47
C ALA A 78 12.09 20.57 -7.72
N PHE A 79 11.42 20.38 -6.59
CA PHE A 79 10.93 21.46 -5.75
C PHE A 79 12.01 21.84 -4.74
N GLY A 80 12.19 23.15 -4.49
CA GLY A 80 13.19 23.65 -3.54
C GLY A 80 14.65 23.63 -4.00
N ARG A 81 14.97 22.94 -5.09
CA ARG A 81 16.28 23.04 -5.76
C ARG A 81 16.11 23.61 -7.16
N ASP A 82 16.68 24.77 -7.41
CA ASP A 82 16.89 25.25 -8.77
C ASP A 82 17.94 24.36 -9.42
N LEU A 83 17.54 23.55 -10.42
CA LEU A 83 18.44 22.71 -11.22
C LEU A 83 19.52 23.55 -11.95
N THR A 84 19.40 24.89 -11.97
CA THR A 84 20.38 25.81 -12.52
C THR A 84 21.41 26.29 -11.49
N GLY A 85 21.38 25.80 -10.25
CA GLY A 85 22.25 26.21 -9.16
C GLY A 85 21.88 27.56 -8.52
N ARG A 86 20.75 28.13 -8.88
CA ARG A 86 20.18 29.30 -8.20
C ARG A 86 19.18 28.83 -7.17
N HIS A 87 19.40 29.20 -5.91
CA HIS A 87 18.42 28.99 -4.84
C HIS A 87 17.14 29.78 -5.16
N GLY A 88 16.19 29.16 -5.82
CA GLY A 88 14.85 29.69 -5.98
C GLY A 88 14.23 29.75 -4.58
N ARG A 89 13.86 30.96 -4.13
CA ARG A 89 13.06 31.16 -2.94
C ARG A 89 11.65 30.65 -3.21
N TYR A 90 11.43 29.37 -3.00
CA TYR A 90 10.08 28.90 -2.70
C TYR A 90 9.94 28.96 -1.19
N ASP A 91 9.08 29.85 -0.71
CA ASP A 91 8.63 29.89 0.67
C ASP A 91 7.78 28.62 0.94
N LEU A 92 8.42 27.44 0.91
CA LEU A 92 7.85 26.23 1.52
C LEU A 92 8.12 26.31 3.01
N ASP A 93 7.52 27.33 3.63
CA ASP A 93 7.52 27.49 5.06
C ASP A 93 6.74 26.31 5.64
N PHE A 94 7.43 25.51 6.49
CA PHE A 94 6.86 24.45 7.33
C PHE A 94 6.45 23.13 6.69
N GLY A 95 7.02 22.70 5.59
CA GLY A 95 6.81 21.34 5.05
C GLY A 95 5.39 21.14 4.50
N GLU A 96 4.79 22.18 3.95
CA GLU A 96 3.55 22.06 3.20
C GLU A 96 3.78 21.37 1.84
N GLU A 97 2.82 20.58 1.43
CA GLU A 97 2.85 19.94 0.12
C GLU A 97 2.74 21.02 -0.96
N PRO A 98 3.60 20.99 -2.00
CA PRO A 98 3.48 21.95 -3.11
C PRO A 98 2.14 21.80 -3.82
N ALA A 99 1.61 22.92 -4.32
CA ALA A 99 0.34 22.93 -5.03
C ALA A 99 0.34 21.89 -6.17
N THR A 100 -0.68 21.06 -6.21
CA THR A 100 -0.90 20.13 -7.32
C THR A 100 -1.40 20.93 -8.52
N PRO A 101 -0.79 20.80 -9.70
CA PRO A 101 -1.34 21.38 -10.92
C PRO A 101 -2.79 20.94 -11.12
N GLU A 102 -3.67 21.82 -11.61
CA GLU A 102 -5.10 21.52 -11.85
C GLU A 102 -5.31 20.29 -12.74
N GLU A 103 -4.33 19.96 -13.59
CA GLU A 103 -4.34 18.83 -14.52
C GLU A 103 -3.97 17.49 -13.86
N LEU A 104 -3.42 17.50 -12.64
CA LEU A 104 -2.99 16.32 -11.94
C LEU A 104 -3.96 15.99 -10.80
N HIS A 105 -4.55 14.81 -10.86
CA HIS A 105 -5.44 14.30 -9.82
C HIS A 105 -4.74 13.19 -9.03
N PRO A 106 -4.72 13.23 -7.68
CA PRO A 106 -4.27 12.11 -6.89
C PRO A 106 -5.04 10.83 -7.22
N VAL A 107 -4.32 9.72 -7.31
CA VAL A 107 -4.91 8.40 -7.56
C VAL A 107 -5.62 7.95 -6.30
N CYS A 108 -6.93 8.19 -6.24
CA CYS A 108 -7.82 7.80 -5.14
C CYS A 108 -9.27 7.74 -5.63
N GLY A 109 -10.20 7.63 -4.69
CA GLY A 109 -11.63 7.72 -4.98
C GLY A 109 -12.12 6.61 -5.91
N ASN A 110 -12.58 7.00 -7.09
CA ASN A 110 -13.25 6.10 -8.05
C ASN A 110 -12.36 5.71 -9.25
N PHE A 111 -11.08 5.98 -9.22
CA PHE A 111 -10.19 5.70 -10.36
C PHE A 111 -9.49 4.35 -10.22
N VAL A 112 -8.68 4.18 -9.17
CA VAL A 112 -7.82 3.01 -9.02
C VAL A 112 -8.60 1.78 -8.56
N GLU A 113 -8.39 0.67 -9.26
CA GLU A 113 -8.94 -0.65 -8.92
C GLU A 113 -7.83 -1.63 -8.48
N GLU A 114 -6.60 -1.42 -8.95
CA GLU A 114 -5.45 -2.25 -8.63
C GLU A 114 -4.22 -1.40 -8.37
N ILE A 115 -3.48 -1.73 -7.31
CA ILE A 115 -2.19 -1.12 -7.00
C ILE A 115 -1.14 -2.23 -6.89
N ILE A 116 -0.03 -2.07 -7.61
CA ILE A 116 1.11 -2.97 -7.55
C ILE A 116 2.26 -2.24 -6.87
N LEU A 117 2.61 -2.69 -5.66
CA LEU A 117 3.70 -2.13 -4.87
C LEU A 117 5.04 -2.75 -5.28
N PRO A 118 6.16 -2.01 -5.26
CA PRO A 118 7.47 -2.57 -5.55
C PRO A 118 7.94 -3.52 -4.45
N ASP A 119 8.77 -4.51 -4.82
CA ASP A 119 9.34 -5.48 -3.87
C ASP A 119 10.35 -4.84 -2.89
N SER A 120 10.85 -3.66 -3.22
CA SER A 120 11.75 -2.88 -2.37
C SER A 120 11.04 -2.21 -1.17
N LEU A 121 9.70 -2.22 -1.14
CA LEU A 121 8.94 -1.50 -0.13
C LEU A 121 9.10 -2.12 1.27
N GLN A 122 9.30 -1.26 2.27
CA GLN A 122 9.49 -1.63 3.67
C GLN A 122 8.51 -0.92 4.60
N VAL A 123 8.01 0.26 4.19
CA VAL A 123 7.13 1.08 5.03
C VAL A 123 5.93 1.55 4.23
N ILE A 124 4.74 1.42 4.82
CA ILE A 124 3.50 2.04 4.33
C ILE A 124 3.03 3.02 5.40
N GLY A 125 2.97 4.29 5.04
CA GLY A 125 2.54 5.36 5.93
C GLY A 125 1.06 5.29 6.32
N SER A 126 0.69 6.05 7.34
CA SER A 126 -0.69 6.10 7.82
C SER A 126 -1.63 6.66 6.74
N CYS A 127 -2.83 6.07 6.65
CA CYS A 127 -3.85 6.48 5.67
C CYS A 127 -3.34 6.47 4.21
N ALA A 128 -2.31 5.66 3.87
CA ALA A 128 -1.66 5.71 2.55
C ALA A 128 -2.66 5.53 1.40
N PHE A 129 -3.66 4.66 1.54
CA PHE A 129 -4.70 4.40 0.54
C PHE A 129 -6.06 5.02 0.90
N TYR A 130 -6.07 6.02 1.78
CA TYR A 130 -7.31 6.67 2.22
C TYR A 130 -8.20 7.08 1.05
N ASN A 131 -9.48 6.68 1.07
CA ASN A 131 -10.48 6.93 0.03
C ASN A 131 -10.25 6.23 -1.32
N CYS A 132 -9.39 5.23 -1.44
CA CYS A 132 -9.33 4.40 -2.65
C CYS A 132 -10.54 3.45 -2.71
N ARG A 133 -11.74 4.02 -2.94
CA ARG A 133 -13.04 3.34 -2.78
C ARG A 133 -13.28 2.21 -3.77
N ARG A 134 -12.59 2.21 -4.92
CA ARG A 134 -12.68 1.15 -5.94
C ARG A 134 -11.49 0.22 -5.93
N LEU A 135 -10.51 0.43 -5.06
CA LEU A 135 -9.38 -0.47 -4.92
C LEU A 135 -9.88 -1.87 -4.54
N ARG A 136 -9.73 -2.82 -5.46
CA ARG A 136 -10.15 -4.22 -5.29
C ARG A 136 -8.98 -5.12 -4.98
N ARG A 137 -7.78 -4.76 -5.48
CA ARG A 137 -6.60 -5.60 -5.44
C ARG A 137 -5.36 -4.80 -5.08
N LEU A 138 -4.62 -5.31 -4.11
CA LEU A 138 -3.30 -4.79 -3.76
C LEU A 138 -2.27 -5.90 -3.94
N SER A 139 -1.26 -5.66 -4.78
CA SER A 139 -0.15 -6.59 -4.97
C SER A 139 1.07 -6.13 -4.18
N VAL A 140 1.60 -7.01 -3.33
CA VAL A 140 2.73 -6.74 -2.44
C VAL A 140 3.86 -7.75 -2.67
N GLY A 141 5.11 -7.32 -2.48
CA GLY A 141 6.29 -8.18 -2.57
C GLY A 141 6.49 -9.08 -1.36
N ALA A 142 7.51 -9.91 -1.44
CA ALA A 142 8.07 -10.61 -0.29
C ALA A 142 8.75 -9.61 0.65
N GLY A 143 8.81 -9.93 1.92
CA GLY A 143 9.50 -9.16 2.94
C GLY A 143 8.58 -8.58 4.01
N ASP A 144 9.22 -8.09 5.05
CA ASP A 144 8.53 -7.51 6.19
C ASP A 144 8.08 -6.07 5.87
N LEU A 145 6.89 -5.71 6.31
CA LEU A 145 6.35 -4.36 6.15
C LEU A 145 6.04 -3.75 7.51
N THR A 146 6.48 -2.51 7.70
CA THR A 146 5.95 -1.64 8.74
C THR A 146 4.77 -0.89 8.16
N VAL A 147 3.60 -1.03 8.78
CA VAL A 147 2.34 -0.45 8.28
C VAL A 147 1.80 0.52 9.31
N GLY A 148 1.49 1.73 8.89
CA GLY A 148 0.91 2.78 9.71
C GLY A 148 -0.55 2.48 10.10
N SER A 149 -1.20 3.43 10.74
CA SER A 149 -2.62 3.32 11.13
C SER A 149 -3.54 3.68 9.97
N ASP A 150 -4.75 3.09 9.98
CA ASP A 150 -5.87 3.44 9.10
C ASP A 150 -5.53 3.41 7.60
N VAL A 151 -4.58 2.56 7.21
CA VAL A 151 -3.98 2.52 5.88
C VAL A 151 -5.04 2.36 4.79
N PHE A 152 -6.07 1.54 5.04
CA PHE A 152 -7.15 1.24 4.11
C PHE A 152 -8.48 1.93 4.47
N LEU A 153 -8.44 3.03 5.22
CA LEU A 153 -9.66 3.74 5.60
C LEU A 153 -10.47 4.16 4.35
N ASN A 154 -11.74 3.73 4.29
CA ASN A 154 -12.65 3.88 3.15
C ASN A 154 -12.27 3.10 1.87
N CYS A 155 -11.51 2.02 1.98
CA CYS A 155 -11.22 1.10 0.87
C CYS A 155 -12.21 -0.08 0.85
N PHE A 156 -13.50 0.19 0.82
CA PHE A 156 -14.57 -0.81 0.99
C PHE A 156 -14.66 -1.88 -0.11
N ALA A 157 -13.98 -1.68 -1.23
CA ALA A 157 -13.98 -2.64 -2.34
C ALA A 157 -12.78 -3.60 -2.29
N LEU A 158 -11.85 -3.42 -1.33
CA LEU A 158 -10.63 -4.23 -1.26
C LEU A 158 -11.00 -5.68 -0.90
N ALA A 159 -10.73 -6.58 -1.83
CA ALA A 159 -11.10 -7.99 -1.74
C ALA A 159 -9.90 -8.94 -1.83
N ASP A 160 -8.82 -8.53 -2.50
CA ASP A 160 -7.68 -9.40 -2.77
C ASP A 160 -6.35 -8.74 -2.39
N LEU A 161 -5.54 -9.48 -1.64
CA LEU A 161 -4.11 -9.20 -1.46
C LEU A 161 -3.32 -10.23 -2.26
N LEU A 162 -2.62 -9.80 -3.31
CA LEU A 162 -1.70 -10.66 -4.05
C LEU A 162 -0.31 -10.58 -3.41
N VAL A 163 0.11 -11.65 -2.77
CA VAL A 163 1.41 -11.75 -2.10
C VAL A 163 2.40 -12.45 -3.03
N ARG A 164 3.38 -11.71 -3.56
CA ARG A 164 4.41 -12.27 -4.46
C ARG A 164 5.52 -12.96 -3.67
N ALA A 165 5.12 -13.97 -2.89
CA ALA A 165 5.99 -14.78 -2.04
C ALA A 165 5.45 -16.20 -1.94
N ALA A 166 6.26 -17.15 -1.48
CA ALA A 166 5.77 -18.45 -1.06
C ALA A 166 5.05 -18.34 0.30
N PRO A 167 4.05 -19.20 0.59
CA PRO A 167 3.28 -19.12 1.83
C PRO A 167 4.11 -19.26 3.10
N GLU A 168 5.21 -20.00 3.04
CA GLU A 168 6.13 -20.23 4.16
C GLU A 168 7.17 -19.13 4.37
N GLU A 169 7.20 -18.13 3.48
CA GLU A 169 8.10 -16.99 3.62
C GLU A 169 7.57 -15.97 4.62
N LYS A 170 8.49 -15.23 5.23
CA LYS A 170 8.13 -14.05 6.03
C LYS A 170 7.64 -12.94 5.09
N THR A 171 6.45 -12.41 5.39
CA THR A 171 5.86 -11.32 4.61
C THR A 171 5.24 -10.26 5.52
N GLY A 172 4.89 -9.12 4.94
CA GLY A 172 4.12 -8.07 5.62
C GLY A 172 2.61 -8.36 5.75
N LEU A 173 2.15 -9.57 5.39
CA LEU A 173 0.73 -9.91 5.35
C LEU A 173 0.02 -9.68 6.69
N PHE A 174 0.65 -10.05 7.81
CA PHE A 174 0.10 -9.82 9.15
C PHE A 174 -0.27 -8.34 9.37
N ALA A 175 0.65 -7.45 9.08
CA ALA A 175 0.40 -6.01 9.26
C ALA A 175 -0.69 -5.49 8.32
N LEU A 176 -0.77 -6.00 7.10
CA LEU A 176 -1.80 -5.61 6.13
C LEU A 176 -3.19 -6.09 6.53
N VAL A 177 -3.36 -7.39 6.83
CA VAL A 177 -4.70 -7.93 7.18
C VAL A 177 -5.25 -7.34 8.46
N ASN A 178 -4.39 -6.95 9.41
CA ASN A 178 -4.82 -6.25 10.63
C ASN A 178 -5.22 -4.78 10.41
N ASN A 179 -4.95 -4.21 9.24
CA ASN A 179 -5.41 -2.89 8.84
C ASN A 179 -6.67 -2.94 7.93
N ILE A 180 -7.17 -4.14 7.58
CA ILE A 180 -8.35 -4.33 6.74
C ILE A 180 -9.47 -4.87 7.63
N THR A 181 -10.58 -4.15 7.72
CA THR A 181 -11.76 -4.55 8.51
C THR A 181 -12.75 -5.39 7.71
N GLU A 182 -12.73 -5.24 6.39
CA GLU A 182 -13.58 -5.99 5.47
C GLU A 182 -13.05 -7.42 5.25
N ALA A 183 -13.88 -8.27 4.69
CA ALA A 183 -13.45 -9.60 4.27
C ALA A 183 -12.43 -9.50 3.13
N VAL A 184 -11.34 -10.27 3.19
CA VAL A 184 -10.28 -10.21 2.20
C VAL A 184 -9.63 -11.58 1.98
N ARG A 185 -9.22 -11.86 0.74
CA ARG A 185 -8.41 -13.03 0.38
C ARG A 185 -6.94 -12.63 0.28
N ALA A 186 -6.05 -13.44 0.82
CA ALA A 186 -4.62 -13.36 0.53
C ALA A 186 -4.24 -14.50 -0.41
N LEU A 187 -3.73 -14.17 -1.59
CA LEU A 187 -3.34 -15.12 -2.63
C LEU A 187 -1.82 -15.08 -2.80
N PHE A 188 -1.16 -16.20 -2.55
CA PHE A 188 0.28 -16.35 -2.73
C PHE A 188 0.58 -16.74 -4.16
N TRP A 189 1.20 -15.83 -4.90
CA TRP A 189 1.39 -15.98 -6.34
C TRP A 189 2.76 -15.46 -6.77
N LEU A 190 3.63 -16.36 -7.20
CA LEU A 190 4.93 -15.96 -7.72
C LEU A 190 4.85 -15.51 -9.18
N PRO A 191 5.67 -14.52 -9.58
CA PRO A 191 5.71 -14.04 -10.94
C PRO A 191 5.96 -15.19 -11.95
N GLY A 192 5.15 -15.23 -13.01
CA GLY A 192 5.25 -16.24 -14.07
C GLY A 192 4.47 -17.53 -13.81
N GLU A 193 3.86 -17.71 -12.66
CA GLU A 193 2.96 -18.84 -12.40
C GLU A 193 1.57 -18.60 -12.99
N ALA A 194 0.90 -19.66 -13.43
CA ALA A 194 -0.44 -19.57 -14.00
C ALA A 194 -1.53 -19.46 -12.92
N HIS A 195 -1.27 -19.95 -11.70
CA HIS A 195 -2.23 -20.01 -10.61
C HIS A 195 -1.55 -19.68 -9.28
N PRO A 196 -2.30 -19.16 -8.28
CA PRO A 196 -1.78 -18.99 -6.93
C PRO A 196 -1.38 -20.35 -6.33
N ARG A 197 -0.34 -20.35 -5.51
CA ARG A 197 0.12 -21.54 -4.78
C ARG A 197 -0.75 -21.85 -3.58
N ALA A 198 -1.30 -20.80 -2.95
CA ALA A 198 -2.16 -20.92 -1.79
C ALA A 198 -3.07 -19.69 -1.70
N GLY A 199 -4.21 -19.86 -1.07
CA GLY A 199 -5.15 -18.81 -0.75
C GLY A 199 -5.60 -18.91 0.70
N LEU A 200 -5.70 -17.78 1.38
CA LEU A 200 -6.25 -17.68 2.73
C LEU A 200 -7.41 -16.70 2.72
N TRP A 201 -8.51 -17.09 3.34
CA TRP A 201 -9.66 -16.23 3.53
C TRP A 201 -9.64 -15.60 4.91
N TYR A 202 -9.81 -14.31 4.98
CA TYR A 202 -9.97 -13.56 6.21
C TYR A 202 -11.36 -12.94 6.23
N PRO A 203 -12.29 -13.46 7.07
CA PRO A 203 -13.62 -12.89 7.25
C PRO A 203 -13.54 -11.44 7.73
N ALA A 204 -14.63 -10.68 7.59
CA ALA A 204 -14.72 -9.35 8.18
C ALA A 204 -14.56 -9.42 9.70
N TYR A 205 -13.99 -8.36 10.31
CA TYR A 205 -13.77 -8.33 11.77
C TYR A 205 -15.03 -8.64 12.58
N TRP A 206 -16.18 -8.24 12.08
CA TRP A 206 -17.47 -8.32 12.76
C TRP A 206 -18.30 -9.54 12.40
N GLU A 207 -17.77 -10.45 11.60
CA GLU A 207 -18.46 -11.69 11.28
C GLU A 207 -18.65 -12.49 12.58
N ASP A 208 -19.86 -12.98 12.85
CA ASP A 208 -20.31 -13.68 14.07
C ASP A 208 -20.51 -12.80 15.34
N VAL A 209 -20.42 -11.49 15.24
CA VAL A 209 -20.78 -10.60 16.37
C VAL A 209 -22.26 -10.23 16.38
N GLU A 210 -23.02 -10.67 15.37
CA GLU A 210 -24.42 -10.30 15.17
C GLU A 210 -25.39 -10.73 16.28
N GLU A 211 -25.02 -11.73 17.11
CA GLU A 211 -25.92 -12.27 18.14
C GLU A 211 -26.07 -11.36 19.37
N SER A 212 -25.21 -10.37 19.56
CA SER A 212 -25.33 -9.47 20.72
C SER A 212 -24.69 -8.11 20.51
N PRO A 213 -25.48 -7.07 20.17
CA PRO A 213 -24.99 -5.70 20.06
C PRO A 213 -24.26 -5.19 21.31
N ALA A 214 -24.57 -5.71 22.49
CA ALA A 214 -23.88 -5.38 23.72
C ALA A 214 -22.45 -5.91 23.76
N HIS A 215 -22.15 -6.98 23.07
CA HIS A 215 -20.79 -7.51 22.94
C HIS A 215 -19.91 -6.64 22.05
N ILE A 216 -20.45 -5.97 21.05
CA ILE A 216 -19.72 -5.04 20.18
C ILE A 216 -19.10 -3.91 20.99
N LEU A 217 -19.78 -3.41 22.01
CA LEU A 217 -19.29 -2.34 22.87
C LEU A 217 -18.24 -2.80 23.89
N LEU A 218 -18.27 -4.09 24.29
CA LEU A 218 -17.37 -4.66 25.30
C LEU A 218 -16.17 -5.39 24.69
N HIS A 219 -16.29 -5.88 23.45
CA HIS A 219 -15.30 -6.71 22.77
C HIS A 219 -15.13 -6.27 21.32
N THR A 220 -14.63 -5.06 21.13
CA THR A 220 -14.47 -4.38 19.83
C THR A 220 -13.74 -5.23 18.76
N PHE A 221 -13.09 -6.32 19.15
CA PHE A 221 -12.27 -7.16 18.25
C PHE A 221 -12.42 -8.67 18.54
N SER A 222 -13.57 -9.11 18.99
CA SER A 222 -13.78 -10.50 19.39
C SER A 222 -14.50 -11.37 18.36
N GLY A 223 -14.79 -10.85 17.16
CA GLY A 223 -15.35 -11.65 16.08
C GLY A 223 -14.32 -12.64 15.51
N GLN A 224 -14.79 -13.70 14.86
CA GLN A 224 -13.91 -14.72 14.26
C GLN A 224 -12.90 -14.09 13.28
N GLY A 225 -13.31 -13.09 12.52
CA GLY A 225 -12.42 -12.37 11.60
C GLY A 225 -11.16 -11.81 12.26
N TYR A 226 -11.22 -11.44 13.54
CA TYR A 226 -10.04 -11.03 14.32
C TYR A 226 -9.12 -12.22 14.61
N HIS A 227 -9.65 -13.36 15.04
CA HIS A 227 -8.84 -14.53 15.39
C HIS A 227 -8.04 -15.06 14.20
N TYR A 228 -8.62 -15.12 13.03
CA TYR A 228 -7.91 -15.53 11.80
C TYR A 228 -6.71 -14.63 11.51
N ARG A 229 -6.83 -13.32 11.76
CA ARG A 229 -5.75 -12.34 11.54
C ARG A 229 -4.62 -12.42 12.55
N GLN A 230 -4.76 -13.22 13.61
CA GLN A 230 -3.73 -13.43 14.62
C GLN A 230 -2.89 -14.69 14.41
N CYS A 231 -3.19 -15.52 13.41
CA CYS A 231 -2.48 -16.77 13.10
C CYS A 231 -1.11 -16.51 12.43
N PHE A 232 -0.25 -15.74 13.10
CA PHE A 232 1.08 -15.40 12.62
C PHE A 232 2.12 -15.48 13.75
N LEU A 233 3.34 -15.89 13.37
CA LEU A 233 4.53 -15.81 14.22
C LEU A 233 5.70 -15.27 13.41
N ASP A 234 6.33 -14.18 13.88
CA ASP A 234 7.47 -13.53 13.21
C ASP A 234 7.21 -13.23 11.71
N GLY A 235 5.98 -12.84 11.36
CA GLY A 235 5.58 -12.52 9.99
C GLY A 235 5.32 -13.73 9.10
N LYS A 236 5.34 -14.95 9.66
CA LYS A 236 4.98 -16.20 8.98
C LYS A 236 3.61 -16.68 9.41
N ILE A 237 2.88 -17.30 8.51
CA ILE A 237 1.57 -17.87 8.79
C ILE A 237 1.72 -19.12 9.65
N LEU A 238 0.90 -19.22 10.67
CA LEU A 238 0.70 -20.43 11.48
C LEU A 238 -0.45 -21.24 10.88
N SER A 239 -0.18 -21.97 9.80
CA SER A 239 -1.19 -22.69 9.03
C SER A 239 -2.02 -23.65 9.88
N ALA A 240 -1.39 -24.39 10.81
CA ALA A 240 -2.10 -25.29 11.68
C ALA A 240 -3.09 -24.60 12.64
N GLU A 241 -2.77 -23.38 13.10
CA GLU A 241 -3.68 -22.59 13.94
C GLU A 241 -4.82 -22.01 13.12
N TYR A 242 -4.50 -21.50 11.91
CA TYR A 242 -5.50 -21.02 10.97
C TYR A 242 -6.48 -22.13 10.59
N ASP A 243 -5.99 -23.31 10.22
CA ASP A 243 -6.82 -24.48 9.85
C ASP A 243 -7.66 -24.99 11.02
N ALA A 244 -7.17 -24.90 12.25
CA ALA A 244 -7.92 -25.29 13.42
C ALA A 244 -9.13 -24.38 13.66
N ILE A 245 -9.04 -23.10 13.30
CA ILE A 245 -10.15 -22.12 13.40
C ILE A 245 -11.06 -22.22 12.17
N PHE A 246 -10.50 -22.43 10.99
CA PHE A 246 -11.19 -22.40 9.70
C PHE A 246 -10.77 -23.59 8.81
N PRO A 247 -11.21 -24.80 9.13
CA PRO A 247 -10.81 -26.02 8.41
C PRO A 247 -11.12 -26.00 6.91
N ASP A 248 -12.12 -25.23 6.49
CA ASP A 248 -12.51 -25.09 5.08
C ASP A 248 -11.91 -23.81 4.42
N GLY A 249 -11.03 -23.10 5.12
CA GLY A 249 -10.48 -21.82 4.67
C GLY A 249 -9.57 -21.90 3.44
N HIS A 250 -9.05 -23.08 3.14
CA HIS A 250 -8.28 -23.36 1.93
C HIS A 250 -9.16 -23.72 0.73
N ALA A 251 -10.44 -23.96 0.90
CA ALA A 251 -11.36 -24.41 -0.16
C ALA A 251 -11.69 -23.31 -1.20
N ALA A 252 -11.06 -22.13 -1.11
CA ALA A 252 -11.22 -21.06 -2.09
C ALA A 252 -10.56 -21.36 -3.45
N GLU A 253 -9.83 -22.48 -3.60
CA GLU A 253 -9.20 -22.87 -4.86
C GLU A 253 -10.20 -23.30 -5.96
N ASP A 254 -11.43 -23.65 -5.61
CA ASP A 254 -12.41 -24.21 -6.56
C ASP A 254 -13.55 -23.28 -6.98
N GLN A 255 -13.59 -22.07 -6.50
CA GLN A 255 -14.61 -21.10 -6.95
C GLN A 255 -14.03 -20.12 -7.95
N GLY A 256 -13.98 -20.61 -9.18
CA GLY A 256 -13.79 -19.98 -10.45
C GLY A 256 -13.45 -18.46 -10.46
N VAL A 257 -12.21 -18.16 -10.80
CA VAL A 257 -11.84 -16.88 -11.43
C VAL A 257 -12.16 -16.94 -12.91
#